data_71c5fdf3a88de7c4246e46e726cff28f
#
_entry.id   71c5fdf3a88de7c4246e46e726cff28f
#
_cell.length_a   1.000
_cell.length_b   1.000
_cell.length_c   1.000
_cell.angle_alpha   90.00
_cell.angle_beta   90.00
_cell.angle_gamma   90.00
#
_symmetry.space_group_name_H-M   'P 1'
#
loop_
_entity.id
_entity.type
_entity.pdbx_description
1 polymer ?
#
loop_
_entity_poly.entity_id
_entity_poly.type
_entity_poly.pdbx_seq_one_letter_code
_entity_poly.pdbx_strand_id
1 'polypeptide(L)'
;MYYIVETEEQLKRLHCKGTDCYIRIIPMNDEYHSALTSPCLVYFKTFESKGYIFPINHSEAFKLPLDKIIEWIESKYEKIYTTNKKECLYHFDSPKLIDISYDNNNMDHSLIRSRTYDKYGHLPFCNSLVPISKIYETEEKVFEEIRGKVPTEVNDFYNDTFPRVFKLIEEQGLKVHPDYFDKHFKYHEKEWFYHADTVHTKYNLYNLTTRPTNSFNGVNFAALNKNDGSRTAFIPKNDMFFEFDYDAYHVRIMAKLIDFPLDRGSVHTQLGRMYFGKEELTPEEYQQSKELTFKQLYGGVFKEYKEIPFFKAMQEYVDKLWELFNATGKLELVGGKVLDKEQIQNPTPNKILNYVIQSAETHNNVISVKQVIEYLEDKQSKVILYTYDSFLIDYAVEDGKEVLKEIKKLLEINGYVIKVAYGPNYNSLKNT
;
A
#
# COMPACT_ATOMS: atom_id res chain seq x y z
N MET A 1 4.01 32.64 13.65
CA MET A 1 3.18 33.65 12.91
C MET A 1 2.91 33.07 11.53
N TYR A 2 1.66 32.94 11.13
CA TYR A 2 1.19 32.43 9.84
C TYR A 2 0.28 33.44 9.15
N TYR A 3 0.01 33.22 7.88
CA TYR A 3 -0.87 34.05 7.08
C TYR A 3 -2.02 33.19 6.51
N ILE A 4 -3.24 33.72 6.54
CA ILE A 4 -4.39 33.12 5.87
C ILE A 4 -4.58 33.86 4.54
N VAL A 5 -4.68 33.09 3.46
CA VAL A 5 -4.91 33.61 2.10
C VAL A 5 -6.29 33.18 1.65
N GLU A 6 -7.22 34.14 1.60
CA GLU A 6 -8.64 33.87 1.44
C GLU A 6 -9.21 34.27 0.07
N THR A 7 -8.40 34.96 -0.76
CA THR A 7 -8.84 35.42 -2.07
C THR A 7 -7.82 35.12 -3.15
N GLU A 8 -8.28 34.96 -4.38
CA GLU A 8 -7.40 34.80 -5.54
C GLU A 8 -6.46 36.00 -5.75
N GLU A 9 -6.91 37.21 -5.39
CA GLU A 9 -6.08 38.39 -5.49
C GLU A 9 -4.90 38.35 -4.50
N GLN A 10 -5.15 37.94 -3.25
CA GLN A 10 -4.10 37.69 -2.27
C GLN A 10 -3.15 36.60 -2.75
N LEU A 11 -3.69 35.49 -3.32
CA LEU A 11 -2.91 34.38 -3.84
C LEU A 11 -1.99 34.84 -5.00
N LYS A 12 -2.49 35.64 -5.94
CA LYS A 12 -1.69 36.19 -7.06
C LYS A 12 -0.58 37.13 -6.61
N ARG A 13 -0.81 37.88 -5.50
CA ARG A 13 0.18 38.79 -4.90
C ARG A 13 1.16 38.09 -3.98
N LEU A 14 0.95 36.83 -3.67
CA LEU A 14 1.80 36.10 -2.74
C LEU A 14 3.19 35.82 -3.37
N HIS A 15 4.21 36.33 -2.73
CA HIS A 15 5.61 36.13 -3.10
C HIS A 15 6.31 35.36 -1.99
N CYS A 16 6.61 34.09 -2.26
CA CYS A 16 7.44 33.26 -1.40
C CYS A 16 8.77 32.99 -2.10
N LYS A 17 9.85 33.03 -1.33
CA LYS A 17 11.19 32.71 -1.85
C LYS A 17 11.35 31.21 -2.00
N GLY A 18 12.25 30.83 -2.94
CA GLY A 18 12.58 29.42 -3.20
C GLY A 18 11.82 28.85 -4.39
N THR A 19 12.35 27.78 -4.96
CA THR A 19 11.80 27.02 -6.08
C THR A 19 11.02 25.80 -5.63
N ASP A 20 11.15 25.45 -4.35
CA ASP A 20 10.58 24.25 -3.76
C ASP A 20 9.61 24.61 -2.63
N CYS A 21 8.53 23.84 -2.50
CA CYS A 21 7.57 24.05 -1.42
C CYS A 21 7.15 22.73 -0.79
N TYR A 22 6.58 22.83 0.40
CA TYR A 22 5.89 21.73 1.10
C TYR A 22 4.40 22.06 1.21
N ILE A 23 3.57 21.08 0.93
CA ILE A 23 2.13 21.18 1.10
C ILE A 23 1.59 20.01 1.93
N ARG A 24 0.51 20.29 2.66
CA ARG A 24 -0.34 19.27 3.26
C ARG A 24 -1.79 19.65 3.00
N ILE A 25 -2.53 18.75 2.37
CA ILE A 25 -3.97 18.88 2.22
C ILE A 25 -4.62 18.25 3.45
N ILE A 26 -5.32 19.05 4.23
CA ILE A 26 -6.02 18.61 5.42
C ILE A 26 -7.45 18.28 5.03
N PRO A 27 -7.94 17.06 5.26
CA PRO A 27 -9.32 16.69 4.94
C PRO A 27 -10.32 17.29 5.93
N MET A 28 -11.58 17.31 5.56
CA MET A 28 -12.68 17.69 6.47
C MET A 28 -12.74 16.75 7.69
N ASN A 29 -12.42 15.48 7.46
CA ASN A 29 -12.42 14.46 8.50
C ASN A 29 -11.29 13.45 8.27
N ASP A 30 -10.37 13.34 9.22
CA ASP A 30 -9.20 12.44 9.14
C ASP A 30 -9.56 10.96 9.30
N GLU A 31 -10.72 10.66 9.89
CA GLU A 31 -11.20 9.28 10.06
C GLU A 31 -11.83 8.72 8.77
N TYR A 32 -12.41 9.58 7.93
CA TYR A 32 -12.97 9.14 6.67
C TYR A 32 -11.89 8.72 5.67
N HIS A 33 -12.22 7.78 4.83
CA HIS A 33 -11.39 7.44 3.69
C HIS A 33 -11.25 8.66 2.75
N SER A 34 -10.06 8.87 2.18
CA SER A 34 -9.79 10.06 1.36
C SER A 34 -10.70 10.18 0.12
N ALA A 35 -11.24 9.06 -0.38
CA ALA A 35 -12.27 9.06 -1.43
C ALA A 35 -13.63 9.58 -0.95
N LEU A 36 -13.88 9.65 0.35
CA LEU A 36 -15.17 10.02 0.96
C LEU A 36 -15.15 11.38 1.65
N THR A 37 -14.01 12.05 1.68
CA THR A 37 -13.87 13.35 2.36
C THR A 37 -13.34 14.40 1.42
N SER A 38 -13.81 15.63 1.56
CA SER A 38 -13.30 16.77 0.81
C SER A 38 -12.18 17.48 1.59
N PRO A 39 -11.34 18.29 0.91
CA PRO A 39 -10.33 19.12 1.55
C PRO A 39 -10.97 20.18 2.44
N CYS A 40 -10.37 20.39 3.62
CA CYS A 40 -10.72 21.46 4.56
C CYS A 40 -9.87 22.70 4.28
N LEU A 41 -8.57 22.53 4.28
CA LEU A 41 -7.58 23.57 3.99
C LEU A 41 -6.29 22.98 3.46
N VAL A 42 -5.42 23.84 2.87
CA VAL A 42 -4.04 23.48 2.52
C VAL A 42 -3.09 24.26 3.44
N TYR A 43 -2.23 23.53 4.13
CA TYR A 43 -1.03 24.09 4.72
C TYR A 43 0.05 24.16 3.62
N PHE A 44 0.69 25.33 3.51
CA PHE A 44 1.72 25.60 2.52
C PHE A 44 2.91 26.30 3.15
N LYS A 45 4.11 25.87 2.79
CA LYS A 45 5.35 26.51 3.24
C LYS A 45 6.48 26.31 2.22
N THR A 46 7.31 27.33 2.00
CA THR A 46 8.63 27.12 1.38
C THR A 46 9.69 26.93 2.47
N PHE A 47 10.84 26.41 2.11
CA PHE A 47 11.93 26.17 3.07
C PHE A 47 12.56 27.49 3.59
N GLU A 48 12.25 28.62 2.96
CA GLU A 48 12.77 29.94 3.27
C GLU A 48 11.71 30.93 3.78
N SER A 49 10.45 30.53 3.85
CA SER A 49 9.34 31.44 4.19
C SER A 49 8.60 31.04 5.47
N LYS A 50 7.67 31.90 5.88
CA LYS A 50 6.66 31.57 6.88
C LYS A 50 5.63 30.63 6.28
N GLY A 51 4.84 29.95 7.13
CA GLY A 51 3.76 29.11 6.69
C GLY A 51 2.50 29.92 6.30
N TYR A 52 1.75 29.36 5.38
CA TYR A 52 0.50 29.92 4.88
C TYR A 52 -0.62 28.87 4.99
N ILE A 53 -1.83 29.34 5.18
CA ILE A 53 -3.05 28.52 5.17
C ILE A 53 -3.94 29.00 4.02
N PHE A 54 -4.35 28.07 3.17
CA PHE A 54 -5.34 28.29 2.13
C PHE A 54 -6.62 27.56 2.51
N PRO A 55 -7.66 28.28 3.01
CA PRO A 55 -8.91 27.68 3.46
C PRO A 55 -9.77 27.29 2.25
N ILE A 56 -10.30 26.05 2.28
CA ILE A 56 -11.19 25.52 1.23
C ILE A 56 -12.60 25.38 1.78
N ASN A 57 -12.73 24.68 2.92
CA ASN A 57 -14.01 24.42 3.58
C ASN A 57 -13.90 24.60 5.11
N HIS A 58 -13.25 25.68 5.54
CA HIS A 58 -13.05 25.97 6.96
C HIS A 58 -14.03 27.04 7.48
N SER A 59 -14.51 26.88 8.74
CA SER A 59 -15.52 27.79 9.31
C SER A 59 -15.00 29.18 9.69
N GLU A 60 -13.70 29.32 9.97
CA GLU A 60 -13.08 30.57 10.40
C GLU A 60 -12.63 31.48 9.26
N ALA A 61 -12.73 31.05 7.99
CA ALA A 61 -12.13 31.80 6.87
C ALA A 61 -12.94 31.69 5.58
N PHE A 62 -12.76 32.65 4.67
CA PHE A 62 -13.41 32.62 3.35
C PHE A 62 -12.80 31.51 2.48
N LYS A 63 -13.65 30.92 1.64
CA LYS A 63 -13.28 29.80 0.78
C LYS A 63 -12.43 30.24 -0.40
N LEU A 64 -11.29 29.58 -0.59
CA LEU A 64 -10.46 29.70 -1.79
C LEU A 64 -10.58 28.39 -2.59
N PRO A 65 -10.95 28.43 -3.89
CA PRO A 65 -11.07 27.21 -4.69
C PRO A 65 -9.77 26.42 -4.78
N LEU A 66 -9.84 25.10 -4.60
CA LEU A 66 -8.67 24.23 -4.59
C LEU A 66 -7.93 24.25 -5.93
N ASP A 67 -8.65 24.26 -7.06
CA ASP A 67 -8.07 24.34 -8.39
C ASP A 67 -7.19 25.60 -8.55
N LYS A 68 -7.60 26.74 -8.01
CA LYS A 68 -6.81 27.97 -8.04
C LYS A 68 -5.54 27.89 -7.19
N ILE A 69 -5.62 27.22 -6.05
CA ILE A 69 -4.45 26.94 -5.19
C ILE A 69 -3.46 26.04 -5.96
N ILE A 70 -3.95 24.97 -6.58
CA ILE A 70 -3.14 24.00 -7.33
C ILE A 70 -2.48 24.69 -8.53
N GLU A 71 -3.23 25.41 -9.37
CA GLU A 71 -2.73 26.16 -10.52
C GLU A 71 -1.60 27.12 -10.08
N TRP A 72 -1.79 27.83 -8.97
CA TRP A 72 -0.80 28.77 -8.46
C TRP A 72 0.47 28.05 -7.98
N ILE A 73 0.36 26.93 -7.22
CA ILE A 73 1.49 26.16 -6.75
C ILE A 73 2.29 25.60 -7.94
N GLU A 74 1.61 24.95 -8.88
CA GLU A 74 2.26 24.33 -10.04
C GLU A 74 2.95 25.36 -10.96
N SER A 75 2.39 26.56 -11.06
CA SER A 75 3.00 27.61 -11.89
C SER A 75 4.29 28.18 -11.31
N LYS A 76 4.52 28.03 -10.00
CA LYS A 76 5.62 28.71 -9.29
C LYS A 76 6.72 27.80 -8.78
N TYR A 77 6.41 26.53 -8.49
CA TYR A 77 7.34 25.62 -7.83
C TYR A 77 7.76 24.49 -8.76
N GLU A 78 9.03 24.09 -8.65
CA GLU A 78 9.61 23.00 -9.43
C GLU A 78 9.41 21.66 -8.73
N LYS A 79 9.54 21.65 -7.39
CA LYS A 79 9.31 20.48 -6.54
C LYS A 79 8.31 20.81 -5.45
N ILE A 80 7.33 19.93 -5.30
CA ILE A 80 6.25 20.06 -4.34
C ILE A 80 6.32 18.87 -3.38
N TYR A 81 6.80 19.10 -2.18
CA TYR A 81 6.97 18.06 -1.19
C TYR A 81 5.70 17.86 -0.37
N THR A 82 5.42 16.62 -0.01
CA THR A 82 4.32 16.27 0.90
C THR A 82 4.72 15.08 1.78
N THR A 83 3.96 14.83 2.82
CA THR A 83 3.94 13.57 3.54
C THR A 83 2.70 12.79 3.14
N ASN A 84 2.81 11.49 2.84
CA ASN A 84 1.71 10.65 2.40
C ASN A 84 1.11 11.08 1.05
N LYS A 85 1.92 10.95 -0.01
CA LYS A 85 1.52 11.28 -1.39
C LYS A 85 0.24 10.56 -1.81
N LYS A 86 0.05 9.28 -1.43
CA LYS A 86 -1.16 8.54 -1.77
C LYS A 86 -2.44 9.28 -1.35
N GLU A 87 -2.48 9.81 -0.13
CA GLU A 87 -3.64 10.59 0.35
C GLU A 87 -3.76 11.93 -0.40
N CYS A 88 -2.63 12.55 -0.73
CA CYS A 88 -2.61 13.80 -1.49
C CYS A 88 -3.18 13.63 -2.90
N LEU A 89 -2.90 12.49 -3.56
CA LEU A 89 -3.35 12.18 -4.94
C LEU A 89 -4.88 12.13 -5.12
N TYR A 90 -5.66 12.03 -4.06
CA TYR A 90 -7.12 12.14 -4.15
C TYR A 90 -7.60 13.56 -4.50
N HIS A 91 -6.77 14.56 -4.26
CA HIS A 91 -7.14 15.97 -4.40
C HIS A 91 -6.17 16.76 -5.27
N PHE A 92 -4.93 16.31 -5.38
CA PHE A 92 -3.88 16.98 -6.12
C PHE A 92 -2.95 15.94 -6.77
N ASP A 93 -3.05 15.82 -8.08
CA ASP A 93 -2.21 14.95 -8.88
C ASP A 93 -1.25 15.80 -9.73
N SER A 94 0.03 15.75 -9.39
CA SER A 94 1.07 16.49 -10.10
C SER A 94 2.33 15.64 -10.24
N PRO A 95 3.02 15.69 -11.41
CA PRO A 95 4.32 15.04 -11.58
C PRO A 95 5.42 15.67 -10.72
N LYS A 96 5.20 16.89 -10.22
CA LYS A 96 6.12 17.60 -9.32
C LYS A 96 5.99 17.19 -7.86
N LEU A 97 4.96 16.40 -7.52
CA LEU A 97 4.67 15.99 -6.14
C LEU A 97 5.61 14.88 -5.69
N ILE A 98 6.34 15.13 -4.60
CA ILE A 98 7.34 14.24 -4.01
C ILE A 98 6.94 13.87 -2.59
N ASP A 99 6.91 12.57 -2.28
CA ASP A 99 6.67 12.07 -0.92
C ASP A 99 7.98 11.98 -0.14
N ILE A 100 8.12 12.83 0.88
CA ILE A 100 9.31 12.80 1.74
C ILE A 100 9.34 11.57 2.64
N SER A 101 8.21 10.92 2.83
CA SER A 101 8.03 9.86 3.83
C SER A 101 8.74 8.56 3.47
N TYR A 102 8.96 8.28 2.18
CA TYR A 102 9.52 7.00 1.75
C TYR A 102 11.00 6.86 2.03
N ASP A 103 11.77 7.94 1.82
CA ASP A 103 13.23 7.91 1.94
C ASP A 103 13.69 8.24 3.36
N ASN A 104 12.77 8.65 4.23
CA ASN A 104 13.05 8.99 5.62
C ASN A 104 12.75 7.84 6.56
N ASN A 105 13.65 6.89 6.57
CA ASN A 105 13.59 5.71 7.42
C ASN A 105 13.54 6.00 8.94
N ASN A 106 13.88 7.22 9.36
CA ASN A 106 13.86 7.68 10.76
C ASN A 106 12.65 8.58 11.07
N MET A 107 11.70 8.72 10.13
CA MET A 107 10.52 9.53 10.39
C MET A 107 9.55 8.79 11.29
N ASP A 108 9.03 9.46 12.29
CA ASP A 108 7.95 8.90 13.10
C ASP A 108 6.72 8.66 12.21
N HIS A 109 6.37 7.39 12.04
CA HIS A 109 5.22 7.00 11.24
C HIS A 109 3.89 7.59 11.77
N SER A 110 3.84 8.03 13.03
CA SER A 110 2.68 8.75 13.57
C SER A 110 2.43 10.08 12.84
N LEU A 111 3.48 10.69 12.28
CA LEU A 111 3.37 11.94 11.52
C LEU A 111 2.82 11.75 10.10
N ILE A 112 2.93 10.53 9.57
CA ILE A 112 2.44 10.17 8.24
C ILE A 112 0.99 9.71 8.31
N ARG A 113 0.64 9.00 9.38
CA ARG A 113 -0.72 8.51 9.62
C ARG A 113 -1.66 9.68 9.90
N SER A 114 -2.96 9.43 9.76
CA SER A 114 -3.98 10.43 10.09
C SER A 114 -3.67 11.10 11.42
N ARG A 115 -3.43 12.41 11.38
CA ARG A 115 -3.25 13.22 12.57
C ARG A 115 -4.63 13.49 13.15
N THR A 116 -4.85 13.01 14.35
CA THR A 116 -6.06 13.32 15.08
C THR A 116 -5.94 14.73 15.67
N TYR A 117 -6.71 15.67 15.14
CA TYR A 117 -6.98 16.92 15.83
C TYR A 117 -7.97 16.66 16.97
N ASP A 118 -8.03 17.55 17.93
CA ASP A 118 -8.98 17.38 19.02
C ASP A 118 -10.41 17.35 18.52
N LYS A 119 -11.23 16.54 19.17
CA LYS A 119 -12.68 16.52 18.96
C LYS A 119 -13.28 17.89 19.25
N TYR A 120 -14.19 18.31 18.40
CA TYR A 120 -14.94 19.53 18.60
C TYR A 120 -16.39 19.20 19.02
N GLY A 121 -16.67 19.28 20.32
CA GLY A 121 -17.96 18.94 20.87
C GLY A 121 -18.39 17.49 20.54
N HIS A 122 -19.59 17.37 19.97
CA HIS A 122 -20.16 16.09 19.52
C HIS A 122 -19.80 15.72 18.08
N LEU A 123 -19.05 16.59 17.37
CA LEU A 123 -18.60 16.37 16.00
C LEU A 123 -17.16 15.83 16.02
N PRO A 124 -16.97 14.51 16.02
CA PRO A 124 -15.64 13.93 16.08
C PRO A 124 -14.88 14.25 14.78
N PHE A 125 -13.63 14.65 14.91
CA PHE A 125 -12.66 14.79 13.81
C PHE A 125 -13.06 15.74 12.67
N CYS A 126 -13.94 16.70 12.93
CA CYS A 126 -14.34 17.72 11.96
C CYS A 126 -13.32 18.87 11.94
N ASN A 127 -12.33 18.78 11.05
CA ASN A 127 -11.25 19.74 10.97
C ASN A 127 -11.70 21.16 10.61
N SER A 128 -12.86 21.32 9.95
CA SER A 128 -13.41 22.64 9.64
C SER A 128 -13.82 23.46 10.86
N LEU A 129 -13.96 22.82 12.02
CA LEU A 129 -14.32 23.44 13.30
C LEU A 129 -13.14 23.54 14.28
N VAL A 130 -12.00 22.93 13.95
CA VAL A 130 -10.77 23.05 14.74
C VAL A 130 -10.14 24.41 14.43
N PRO A 131 -9.73 25.22 15.42
CA PRO A 131 -9.09 26.51 15.16
C PRO A 131 -7.91 26.38 14.17
N ILE A 132 -7.89 27.25 13.16
CA ILE A 132 -6.80 27.27 12.15
C ILE A 132 -5.42 27.38 12.82
N SER A 133 -5.31 28.15 13.89
CA SER A 133 -4.06 28.26 14.65
C SER A 133 -3.54 26.92 15.16
N LYS A 134 -4.42 26.05 15.62
CA LYS A 134 -4.07 24.74 16.14
C LYS A 134 -3.64 23.78 15.01
N ILE A 135 -4.36 23.80 13.89
CA ILE A 135 -3.96 23.03 12.69
C ILE A 135 -2.59 23.49 12.22
N TYR A 136 -2.40 24.82 12.12
CA TYR A 136 -1.11 25.40 11.71
C TYR A 136 0.04 24.98 12.64
N GLU A 137 -0.15 25.08 13.96
CA GLU A 137 0.90 24.70 14.93
C GLU A 137 1.28 23.21 14.82
N THR A 138 0.32 22.35 14.53
CA THR A 138 0.57 20.92 14.33
C THR A 138 1.37 20.69 13.05
N GLU A 139 0.96 21.29 11.94
CA GLU A 139 1.64 21.14 10.65
C GLU A 139 3.03 21.79 10.65
N GLU A 140 3.21 22.89 11.37
CA GLU A 140 4.52 23.54 11.53
C GLU A 140 5.51 22.62 12.27
N LYS A 141 5.09 21.93 13.32
CA LYS A 141 5.93 20.93 14.01
C LYS A 141 6.36 19.81 13.09
N VAL A 142 5.43 19.32 12.28
CA VAL A 142 5.73 18.28 11.28
C VAL A 142 6.73 18.79 10.25
N PHE A 143 6.49 20.00 9.71
CA PHE A 143 7.41 20.59 8.75
C PHE A 143 8.83 20.74 9.32
N GLU A 144 8.99 21.25 10.54
CA GLU A 144 10.30 21.41 11.17
C GLU A 144 11.02 20.06 11.39
N GLU A 145 10.27 18.98 11.63
CA GLU A 145 10.85 17.63 11.74
C GLU A 145 11.34 17.07 10.39
N ILE A 146 10.61 17.34 9.30
CA ILE A 146 10.94 16.82 7.96
C ILE A 146 11.86 17.75 7.17
N ARG A 147 12.00 19.00 7.55
CA ARG A 147 12.74 20.07 6.84
C ARG A 147 14.17 19.68 6.44
N GLY A 148 14.87 18.95 7.31
CA GLY A 148 16.24 18.46 7.06
C GLY A 148 16.32 17.11 6.35
N LYS A 149 15.17 16.54 5.97
CA LYS A 149 15.05 15.16 5.48
C LYS A 149 14.58 15.09 4.02
N VAL A 150 14.79 16.17 3.27
CA VAL A 150 14.41 16.19 1.84
C VAL A 150 15.32 15.23 1.07
N PRO A 151 14.76 14.29 0.27
CA PRO A 151 15.56 13.34 -0.46
C PRO A 151 16.43 14.03 -1.52
N THR A 152 17.68 13.60 -1.64
CA THR A 152 18.60 14.06 -2.69
C THR A 152 18.30 13.43 -4.04
N GLU A 153 17.83 12.18 -4.01
CA GLU A 153 17.38 11.42 -5.18
C GLU A 153 15.99 10.87 -4.90
N VAL A 154 15.14 10.88 -5.91
CA VAL A 154 13.74 10.40 -5.81
C VAL A 154 13.65 9.05 -6.51
N ASN A 155 13.25 8.03 -5.78
CA ASN A 155 12.98 6.71 -6.35
C ASN A 155 11.57 6.70 -6.97
N ASP A 156 11.49 6.66 -8.30
CA ASP A 156 10.23 6.76 -9.05
C ASP A 156 9.25 5.64 -8.70
N PHE A 157 9.73 4.44 -8.39
CA PHE A 157 8.85 3.35 -8.00
C PHE A 157 8.10 3.70 -6.71
N TYR A 158 8.79 4.05 -5.64
CA TYR A 158 8.17 4.36 -4.35
C TYR A 158 7.50 5.72 -4.32
N ASN A 159 8.01 6.68 -5.10
CA ASN A 159 7.48 8.03 -5.11
C ASN A 159 6.27 8.21 -6.04
N ASP A 160 6.16 7.43 -7.11
CA ASP A 160 5.07 7.60 -8.10
C ASP A 160 4.26 6.34 -8.32
N THR A 161 4.85 5.27 -8.82
CA THR A 161 4.11 4.05 -9.18
C THR A 161 3.38 3.43 -7.99
N PHE A 162 4.06 3.27 -6.88
CA PHE A 162 3.53 2.61 -5.70
C PHE A 162 2.31 3.31 -5.09
N PRO A 163 2.36 4.62 -4.75
CA PRO A 163 1.21 5.32 -4.19
C PRO A 163 0.03 5.44 -5.17
N ARG A 164 0.29 5.59 -6.49
CA ARG A 164 -0.77 5.66 -7.51
C ARG A 164 -1.53 4.35 -7.64
N VAL A 165 -0.83 3.23 -7.72
CA VAL A 165 -1.44 1.90 -7.81
C VAL A 165 -2.38 1.66 -6.64
N PHE A 166 -1.93 1.93 -5.41
CA PHE A 166 -2.77 1.71 -4.23
C PHE A 166 -3.91 2.72 -4.11
N LYS A 167 -3.73 3.97 -4.54
CA LYS A 167 -4.82 4.94 -4.64
C LYS A 167 -5.90 4.44 -5.59
N LEU A 168 -5.53 3.92 -6.77
CA LEU A 168 -6.47 3.41 -7.77
C LEU A 168 -7.23 2.16 -7.30
N ILE A 169 -6.59 1.27 -6.54
CA ILE A 169 -7.25 0.10 -5.93
C ILE A 169 -8.23 0.55 -4.84
N GLU A 170 -7.79 1.43 -3.93
CA GLU A 170 -8.60 1.89 -2.79
C GLU A 170 -9.87 2.64 -3.22
N GLU A 171 -9.77 3.48 -4.26
CA GLU A 171 -10.90 4.31 -4.70
C GLU A 171 -12.06 3.49 -5.27
N GLN A 172 -11.79 2.27 -5.76
CA GLN A 172 -12.85 1.39 -6.25
C GLN A 172 -13.81 0.97 -5.14
N GLY A 173 -13.29 0.66 -3.95
CA GLY A 173 -14.08 0.13 -2.83
C GLY A 173 -14.77 -1.21 -3.15
N LEU A 174 -15.24 -1.87 -2.11
CA LEU A 174 -15.96 -3.13 -2.20
C LEU A 174 -17.42 -2.90 -1.82
N LYS A 175 -18.35 -3.43 -2.61
CA LYS A 175 -19.75 -3.44 -2.25
C LYS A 175 -19.98 -4.44 -1.12
N VAL A 176 -20.86 -4.08 -0.19
CA VAL A 176 -21.21 -4.93 0.93
C VAL A 176 -22.69 -5.29 0.94
N HIS A 177 -22.98 -6.48 1.45
CA HIS A 177 -24.35 -6.85 1.82
C HIS A 177 -24.62 -6.35 3.23
N PRO A 178 -25.54 -5.39 3.45
CA PRO A 178 -25.70 -4.69 4.73
C PRO A 178 -25.85 -5.63 5.93
N ASP A 179 -26.75 -6.62 5.84
CA ASP A 179 -27.04 -7.54 6.96
C ASP A 179 -25.82 -8.35 7.40
N TYR A 180 -25.04 -8.86 6.42
CA TYR A 180 -23.82 -9.63 6.72
C TYR A 180 -22.71 -8.73 7.21
N PHE A 181 -22.62 -7.50 6.67
CA PHE A 181 -21.60 -6.55 7.08
C PHE A 181 -21.85 -6.07 8.52
N ASP A 182 -23.10 -5.73 8.85
CA ASP A 182 -23.47 -5.32 10.22
C ASP A 182 -23.21 -6.46 11.24
N LYS A 183 -23.57 -7.68 10.90
CA LYS A 183 -23.35 -8.86 11.74
C LYS A 183 -21.89 -9.05 12.13
N HIS A 184 -20.95 -8.85 11.19
CA HIS A 184 -19.55 -9.18 11.40
C HIS A 184 -18.67 -7.98 11.75
N PHE A 185 -19.03 -6.77 11.31
CA PHE A 185 -18.15 -5.60 11.37
C PHE A 185 -18.73 -4.44 12.18
N LYS A 186 -19.97 -4.54 12.68
CA LYS A 186 -20.65 -3.47 13.43
C LYS A 186 -20.53 -2.12 12.69
N TYR A 187 -20.99 -2.06 11.45
CA TYR A 187 -20.77 -0.94 10.56
C TYR A 187 -21.32 0.40 11.09
N HIS A 188 -22.36 0.39 11.94
CA HIS A 188 -22.86 1.60 12.59
C HIS A 188 -21.82 2.32 13.46
N GLU A 189 -20.79 1.58 13.93
CA GLU A 189 -19.67 2.14 14.68
C GLU A 189 -18.52 2.58 13.78
N LYS A 190 -18.62 2.38 12.44
CA LYS A 190 -17.51 2.50 11.48
C LYS A 190 -17.91 3.26 10.21
N GLU A 191 -18.71 4.32 10.37
CA GLU A 191 -19.22 5.12 9.24
C GLU A 191 -18.12 5.76 8.38
N TRP A 192 -16.96 6.02 8.94
CA TRP A 192 -15.88 6.76 8.29
C TRP A 192 -15.18 6.03 7.13
N PHE A 193 -15.33 4.72 6.99
CA PHE A 193 -14.80 3.97 5.84
C PHE A 193 -15.89 3.33 4.97
N TYR A 194 -17.17 3.53 5.35
CA TYR A 194 -18.32 3.01 4.67
C TYR A 194 -19.19 4.15 4.13
N HIS A 195 -19.60 4.05 2.88
CA HIS A 195 -20.52 5.01 2.28
C HIS A 195 -21.55 4.27 1.43
N ALA A 196 -22.82 4.51 1.70
CA ALA A 196 -23.95 3.79 1.10
C ALA A 196 -23.80 2.27 1.32
N ASP A 197 -23.46 1.52 0.27
CA ASP A 197 -23.22 0.07 0.32
C ASP A 197 -21.75 -0.30 0.00
N THR A 198 -20.84 0.66 0.12
CA THR A 198 -19.43 0.49 -0.28
C THR A 198 -18.48 0.75 0.88
N VAL A 199 -17.53 -0.17 1.09
CA VAL A 199 -16.42 -0.01 2.03
C VAL A 199 -15.12 0.15 1.26
N HIS A 200 -14.29 1.11 1.69
CA HIS A 200 -12.96 1.31 1.12
C HIS A 200 -11.88 0.69 1.99
N THR A 201 -10.95 -0.02 1.38
CA THR A 201 -9.71 -0.43 2.06
C THR A 201 -8.76 0.75 2.13
N LYS A 202 -7.92 0.80 3.17
CA LYS A 202 -6.89 1.84 3.34
C LYS A 202 -5.55 1.18 3.60
N TYR A 203 -4.62 1.30 2.66
CA TYR A 203 -3.29 0.69 2.77
C TYR A 203 -2.29 1.63 3.42
N ASN A 204 -1.58 1.11 4.43
CA ASN A 204 -0.35 1.73 4.92
C ASN A 204 0.82 1.28 4.04
N LEU A 205 1.45 2.20 3.35
CA LEU A 205 2.54 1.94 2.40
C LEU A 205 3.95 2.12 3.01
N TYR A 206 4.06 2.57 4.28
CA TYR A 206 5.31 3.00 4.90
C TYR A 206 5.94 1.94 5.81
N ASN A 207 5.63 0.67 5.60
CA ASN A 207 6.27 -0.41 6.34
C ASN A 207 7.73 -0.59 5.93
N LEU A 208 8.58 -1.01 6.86
CA LEU A 208 10.01 -1.24 6.59
C LEU A 208 10.23 -2.23 5.46
N THR A 209 9.45 -3.29 5.40
CA THR A 209 9.50 -4.32 4.35
C THR A 209 8.87 -3.88 3.03
N THR A 210 8.38 -2.64 2.94
CA THR A 210 7.58 -2.10 1.84
C THR A 210 6.23 -2.79 1.60
N ARG A 211 5.93 -3.88 2.30
CA ARG A 211 4.69 -4.64 2.14
C ARG A 211 3.49 -3.81 2.61
N PRO A 212 2.51 -3.50 1.76
CA PRO A 212 1.32 -2.75 2.15
C PRO A 212 0.50 -3.53 3.18
N THR A 213 0.00 -2.83 4.19
CA THR A 213 -0.90 -3.43 5.19
C THR A 213 -2.18 -2.62 5.30
N ASN A 214 -3.30 -3.27 5.58
CA ASN A 214 -4.55 -2.56 5.81
C ASN A 214 -4.46 -1.70 7.07
N SER A 215 -5.03 -0.51 7.02
CA SER A 215 -5.14 0.36 8.18
C SER A 215 -6.02 -0.26 9.26
N PHE A 216 -5.65 -0.09 10.54
CA PHE A 216 -6.43 -0.59 11.67
C PHE A 216 -7.79 0.09 11.83
N ASN A 217 -8.01 1.25 11.22
CA ASN A 217 -9.27 1.98 11.26
C ASN A 217 -10.29 1.48 10.23
N GLY A 218 -10.03 0.37 9.54
CA GLY A 218 -10.90 -0.22 8.54
C GLY A 218 -10.96 -1.73 8.65
N VAL A 219 -11.50 -2.37 7.61
CA VAL A 219 -11.50 -3.82 7.51
C VAL A 219 -10.09 -4.31 7.18
N ASN A 220 -9.55 -5.19 8.01
CA ASN A 220 -8.28 -5.86 7.72
C ASN A 220 -8.53 -7.09 6.83
N PHE A 221 -8.64 -6.86 5.53
CA PHE A 221 -8.96 -7.90 4.55
C PHE A 221 -7.94 -9.06 4.56
N ALA A 222 -6.67 -8.78 4.78
CA ALA A 222 -5.62 -9.80 4.83
C ALA A 222 -5.75 -10.75 6.03
N ALA A 223 -6.43 -10.33 7.10
CA ALA A 223 -6.66 -11.12 8.31
C ALA A 223 -8.07 -11.71 8.41
N LEU A 224 -8.93 -11.52 7.39
CA LEU A 224 -10.28 -12.09 7.41
C LEU A 224 -10.23 -13.62 7.37
N ASN A 225 -10.88 -14.23 8.34
CA ASN A 225 -10.98 -15.68 8.42
C ASN A 225 -11.85 -16.24 7.27
N LYS A 226 -11.36 -17.28 6.61
CA LYS A 226 -12.11 -17.96 5.52
C LYS A 226 -13.29 -18.81 6.04
N ASN A 227 -13.30 -19.14 7.34
CA ASN A 227 -14.22 -20.14 7.91
C ASN A 227 -15.31 -19.55 8.83
N ASP A 228 -15.29 -18.25 9.14
CA ASP A 228 -16.25 -17.61 10.05
C ASP A 228 -17.43 -16.94 9.33
N GLY A 229 -17.42 -16.96 7.99
CA GLY A 229 -18.45 -16.36 7.16
C GLY A 229 -18.36 -14.84 6.99
N SER A 230 -17.38 -14.16 7.62
CA SER A 230 -17.21 -12.70 7.53
C SER A 230 -17.02 -12.22 6.08
N ARG A 231 -16.33 -13.03 5.25
CA ARG A 231 -16.10 -12.72 3.83
C ARG A 231 -17.38 -12.69 2.98
N THR A 232 -18.49 -13.33 3.45
CA THR A 232 -19.78 -13.28 2.75
C THR A 232 -20.35 -11.86 2.68
N ALA A 233 -19.92 -10.98 3.59
CA ALA A 233 -20.33 -9.59 3.59
C ALA A 233 -19.91 -8.81 2.33
N PHE A 234 -18.90 -9.29 1.59
CA PHE A 234 -18.36 -8.58 0.43
C PHE A 234 -18.86 -9.23 -0.86
N ILE A 235 -19.56 -8.43 -1.67
CA ILE A 235 -20.21 -8.82 -2.91
C ILE A 235 -19.72 -7.94 -4.07
N PRO A 236 -19.76 -8.42 -5.33
CA PRO A 236 -19.37 -7.61 -6.47
C PRO A 236 -20.34 -6.45 -6.71
N LYS A 237 -19.83 -5.33 -7.23
CA LYS A 237 -20.64 -4.25 -7.81
C LYS A 237 -21.17 -4.64 -9.19
N ASN A 238 -20.32 -5.38 -9.94
CA ASN A 238 -20.64 -5.97 -11.23
C ASN A 238 -21.23 -7.37 -11.05
N ASP A 239 -20.78 -8.35 -11.82
CA ASP A 239 -21.42 -9.66 -11.88
C ASP A 239 -20.77 -10.68 -10.95
N MET A 240 -19.45 -10.68 -10.81
CA MET A 240 -18.74 -11.75 -10.13
C MET A 240 -17.35 -11.32 -9.66
N PHE A 241 -16.89 -11.92 -8.57
CA PHE A 241 -15.49 -11.81 -8.17
C PHE A 241 -14.61 -12.85 -8.87
N PHE A 242 -13.40 -12.41 -9.28
CA PHE A 242 -12.28 -13.29 -9.64
C PHE A 242 -11.08 -12.94 -8.75
N GLU A 243 -10.57 -13.95 -8.05
CA GLU A 243 -9.33 -13.85 -7.28
C GLU A 243 -8.19 -14.47 -8.09
N PHE A 244 -7.12 -13.72 -8.24
CA PHE A 244 -5.87 -14.14 -8.88
C PHE A 244 -4.80 -14.25 -7.79
N ASP A 245 -4.40 -15.47 -7.46
CA ASP A 245 -3.54 -15.81 -6.32
C ASP A 245 -2.23 -16.45 -6.82
N TYR A 246 -1.07 -15.96 -6.37
CA TYR A 246 0.22 -16.51 -6.76
C TYR A 246 0.51 -17.83 -6.05
N ASP A 247 0.76 -18.88 -6.83
CA ASP A 247 1.05 -20.21 -6.30
C ASP A 247 2.42 -20.29 -5.64
N ALA A 248 2.44 -20.63 -4.34
CA ALA A 248 3.67 -20.78 -3.53
C ALA A 248 4.65 -19.61 -3.70
N TYR A 249 4.13 -18.39 -3.69
CA TYR A 249 4.78 -17.18 -4.17
C TYR A 249 6.16 -16.94 -3.55
N HIS A 250 6.27 -16.91 -2.21
CA HIS A 250 7.56 -16.67 -1.55
C HIS A 250 8.61 -17.75 -1.84
N VAL A 251 8.18 -18.99 -2.06
CA VAL A 251 9.11 -20.07 -2.46
C VAL A 251 9.62 -19.83 -3.88
N ARG A 252 8.75 -19.38 -4.79
CA ARG A 252 9.13 -19.03 -6.16
C ARG A 252 10.01 -17.77 -6.23
N ILE A 253 9.74 -16.79 -5.37
CA ILE A 253 10.62 -15.61 -5.21
C ILE A 253 12.00 -16.06 -4.74
N MET A 254 12.05 -16.90 -3.70
CA MET A 254 13.33 -17.43 -3.20
C MET A 254 14.08 -18.21 -4.28
N ALA A 255 13.38 -19.06 -5.03
CA ALA A 255 13.98 -19.81 -6.14
C ALA A 255 14.63 -18.89 -7.18
N LYS A 256 13.97 -17.76 -7.51
CA LYS A 256 14.56 -16.76 -8.41
C LYS A 256 15.78 -16.05 -7.82
N LEU A 257 15.75 -15.71 -6.53
CA LEU A 257 16.87 -15.04 -5.85
C LEU A 257 18.14 -15.92 -5.84
N ILE A 258 17.97 -17.24 -5.89
CA ILE A 258 19.09 -18.21 -5.88
C ILE A 258 19.30 -18.91 -7.22
N ASP A 259 18.64 -18.44 -8.29
CA ASP A 259 18.68 -19.07 -9.63
C ASP A 259 18.37 -20.58 -9.64
N PHE A 260 17.47 -21.00 -8.74
CA PHE A 260 17.08 -22.41 -8.63
C PHE A 260 15.89 -22.70 -9.57
N PRO A 261 16.01 -23.71 -10.45
CA PRO A 261 14.95 -24.03 -11.41
C PRO A 261 13.77 -24.69 -10.69
N LEU A 262 12.62 -24.03 -10.73
CA LEU A 262 11.31 -24.59 -10.38
C LEU A 262 10.44 -24.58 -11.64
N ASP A 263 9.80 -25.70 -11.95
CA ASP A 263 8.84 -25.74 -13.04
C ASP A 263 7.52 -25.02 -12.69
N ARG A 264 6.62 -24.94 -13.66
CA ARG A 264 5.29 -24.31 -13.44
C ARG A 264 4.31 -25.18 -12.64
N GLY A 265 4.66 -26.42 -12.36
CA GLY A 265 3.87 -27.35 -11.56
C GLY A 265 3.86 -27.00 -10.07
N SER A 266 3.28 -27.89 -9.26
CA SER A 266 3.24 -27.70 -7.82
C SER A 266 4.62 -27.69 -7.17
N VAL A 267 5.00 -26.56 -6.60
CA VAL A 267 6.27 -26.41 -5.86
C VAL A 267 6.35 -27.41 -4.71
N HIS A 268 5.24 -27.63 -4.00
CA HIS A 268 5.21 -28.54 -2.86
C HIS A 268 5.37 -30.01 -3.28
N THR A 269 4.94 -30.36 -4.49
CA THR A 269 5.23 -31.69 -5.07
C THR A 269 6.70 -31.81 -5.43
N GLN A 270 7.28 -30.80 -6.08
CA GLN A 270 8.70 -30.82 -6.46
C GLN A 270 9.62 -30.91 -5.25
N LEU A 271 9.42 -30.08 -4.24
CA LEU A 271 10.19 -30.12 -3.00
C LEU A 271 9.89 -31.37 -2.18
N GLY A 272 8.63 -31.83 -2.14
CA GLY A 272 8.24 -33.05 -1.45
C GLY A 272 8.92 -34.31 -2.00
N ARG A 273 9.14 -34.38 -3.33
CA ARG A 273 9.95 -35.46 -3.93
C ARG A 273 11.37 -35.47 -3.39
N MET A 274 11.96 -34.30 -3.17
CA MET A 274 13.29 -34.18 -2.57
C MET A 274 13.27 -34.52 -1.08
N TYR A 275 12.22 -34.16 -0.32
CA TYR A 275 12.11 -34.51 1.10
C TYR A 275 11.98 -36.01 1.34
N PHE A 276 11.14 -36.67 0.53
CA PHE A 276 10.75 -38.06 0.79
C PHE A 276 11.46 -39.07 -0.11
N GLY A 277 12.23 -38.61 -1.11
CA GLY A 277 12.92 -39.48 -2.06
C GLY A 277 11.97 -40.31 -2.93
N LYS A 278 10.77 -39.75 -3.26
CA LYS A 278 9.71 -40.43 -3.97
C LYS A 278 9.21 -39.57 -5.14
N GLU A 279 8.78 -40.21 -6.23
CA GLU A 279 8.17 -39.50 -7.36
C GLU A 279 6.71 -39.10 -7.13
N GLU A 280 5.95 -39.93 -6.45
CA GLU A 280 4.56 -39.68 -6.10
C GLU A 280 4.39 -39.48 -4.59
N LEU A 281 3.63 -38.44 -4.22
CA LEU A 281 3.35 -38.10 -2.83
C LEU A 281 1.91 -38.47 -2.49
N THR A 282 1.71 -38.98 -1.29
CA THR A 282 0.33 -39.08 -0.74
C THR A 282 -0.19 -37.67 -0.40
N PRO A 283 -1.51 -37.48 -0.21
CA PRO A 283 -2.07 -36.22 0.24
C PRO A 283 -1.44 -35.70 1.56
N GLU A 284 -1.13 -36.62 2.48
CA GLU A 284 -0.49 -36.31 3.76
C GLU A 284 0.96 -35.83 3.56
N GLU A 285 1.73 -36.52 2.72
CA GLU A 285 3.09 -36.12 2.36
C GLU A 285 3.12 -34.77 1.64
N TYR A 286 2.15 -34.53 0.76
CA TYR A 286 2.00 -33.21 0.12
C TYR A 286 1.76 -32.10 1.16
N GLN A 287 0.83 -32.31 2.08
CA GLN A 287 0.54 -31.34 3.13
C GLN A 287 1.76 -31.14 4.05
N GLN A 288 2.45 -32.21 4.41
CA GLN A 288 3.70 -32.15 5.17
C GLN A 288 4.80 -31.40 4.42
N SER A 289 4.95 -31.64 3.12
CA SER A 289 5.89 -30.87 2.28
C SER A 289 5.62 -29.39 2.33
N LYS A 290 4.36 -28.99 2.24
CA LYS A 290 3.95 -27.58 2.34
C LYS A 290 4.38 -26.95 3.68
N GLU A 291 4.08 -27.62 4.78
CA GLU A 291 4.41 -27.14 6.12
C GLU A 291 5.93 -27.07 6.34
N LEU A 292 6.65 -28.10 5.93
CA LEU A 292 8.12 -28.13 6.03
C LEU A 292 8.75 -27.01 5.20
N THR A 293 8.29 -26.80 3.97
CA THR A 293 8.83 -25.75 3.09
C THR A 293 8.71 -24.37 3.74
N PHE A 294 7.54 -24.04 4.28
CA PHE A 294 7.35 -22.74 4.94
C PHE A 294 8.12 -22.62 6.26
N LYS A 295 8.23 -23.70 7.05
CA LYS A 295 9.07 -23.72 8.24
C LYS A 295 10.55 -23.44 7.90
N GLN A 296 11.08 -24.05 6.83
CA GLN A 296 12.45 -23.81 6.38
C GLN A 296 12.63 -22.35 5.89
N LEU A 297 11.67 -21.85 5.09
CA LEU A 297 11.77 -20.52 4.49
C LEU A 297 11.80 -19.41 5.54
N TYR A 298 10.94 -19.50 6.56
CA TYR A 298 10.81 -18.45 7.57
C TYR A 298 11.58 -18.71 8.86
N GLY A 299 11.77 -19.96 9.23
CA GLY A 299 12.44 -20.37 10.48
C GLY A 299 13.92 -20.68 10.32
N GLY A 300 14.39 -20.75 9.07
CA GLY A 300 15.75 -21.18 8.76
C GLY A 300 15.87 -22.68 8.46
N VAL A 301 16.92 -23.06 7.73
CA VAL A 301 17.11 -24.43 7.26
C VAL A 301 17.50 -25.36 8.39
N PHE A 302 16.70 -26.38 8.66
CA PHE A 302 17.00 -27.40 9.67
C PHE A 302 18.13 -28.32 9.20
N LYS A 303 18.88 -28.84 10.16
CA LYS A 303 20.09 -29.61 9.90
C LYS A 303 19.87 -30.81 8.96
N GLU A 304 18.74 -31.51 9.09
CA GLU A 304 18.36 -32.67 8.28
C GLU A 304 18.05 -32.34 6.81
N TYR A 305 17.75 -31.07 6.49
CA TYR A 305 17.37 -30.63 5.13
C TYR A 305 18.47 -29.82 4.42
N LYS A 306 19.61 -29.58 5.08
CA LYS A 306 20.69 -28.74 4.53
C LYS A 306 21.32 -29.29 3.24
N GLU A 307 21.25 -30.59 3.04
CA GLU A 307 21.79 -31.24 1.81
C GLU A 307 20.81 -31.22 0.64
N ILE A 308 19.55 -30.85 0.86
CA ILE A 308 18.58 -30.67 -0.23
C ILE A 308 19.01 -29.47 -1.08
N PRO A 309 19.19 -29.64 -2.42
CA PRO A 309 19.81 -28.61 -3.26
C PRO A 309 19.18 -27.22 -3.14
N PHE A 310 17.85 -27.15 -3.07
CA PHE A 310 17.13 -25.88 -2.88
C PHE A 310 17.50 -25.20 -1.55
N PHE A 311 17.48 -25.95 -0.45
CA PHE A 311 17.75 -25.39 0.86
C PHE A 311 19.24 -25.11 1.11
N LYS A 312 20.11 -25.88 0.47
CA LYS A 312 21.55 -25.58 0.46
C LYS A 312 21.81 -24.23 -0.20
N ALA A 313 21.30 -24.01 -1.42
CA ALA A 313 21.45 -22.75 -2.13
C ALA A 313 20.78 -21.57 -1.37
N MET A 314 19.62 -21.81 -0.75
CA MET A 314 18.96 -20.82 0.10
C MET A 314 19.84 -20.44 1.30
N GLN A 315 20.43 -21.41 2.00
CA GLN A 315 21.29 -21.13 3.15
C GLN A 315 22.54 -20.33 2.73
N GLU A 316 23.18 -20.70 1.63
CA GLU A 316 24.34 -19.97 1.09
C GLU A 316 23.98 -18.51 0.74
N TYR A 317 22.79 -18.28 0.19
CA TYR A 317 22.28 -16.93 -0.08
C TYR A 317 22.06 -16.15 1.23
N VAL A 318 21.43 -16.75 2.22
CA VAL A 318 21.16 -16.14 3.54
C VAL A 318 22.46 -15.77 4.24
N ASP A 319 23.45 -16.66 4.20
CA ASP A 319 24.76 -16.42 4.84
C ASP A 319 25.48 -15.23 4.17
N LYS A 320 25.53 -15.18 2.85
CA LYS A 320 26.10 -14.05 2.10
C LYS A 320 25.35 -12.73 2.38
N LEU A 321 24.02 -12.76 2.41
CA LEU A 321 23.21 -11.60 2.72
C LEU A 321 23.48 -11.08 4.14
N TRP A 322 23.61 -12.00 5.09
CA TRP A 322 23.91 -11.67 6.49
C TRP A 322 25.33 -11.11 6.67
N GLU A 323 26.32 -11.68 6.00
CA GLU A 323 27.70 -11.17 5.99
C GLU A 323 27.74 -9.74 5.43
N LEU A 324 27.09 -9.48 4.28
CA LEU A 324 27.03 -8.17 3.66
C LEU A 324 26.33 -7.15 4.59
N PHE A 325 25.20 -7.53 5.19
CA PHE A 325 24.48 -6.67 6.13
C PHE A 325 25.34 -6.31 7.35
N ASN A 326 26.08 -7.27 7.91
CA ASN A 326 26.96 -6.97 9.05
C ASN A 326 28.17 -6.12 8.66
N ALA A 327 28.70 -6.30 7.46
CA ALA A 327 29.84 -5.52 6.98
C ALA A 327 29.48 -4.07 6.64
N THR A 328 28.30 -3.87 6.04
CA THR A 328 27.89 -2.53 5.55
C THR A 328 26.97 -1.77 6.52
N GLY A 329 26.30 -2.46 7.43
CA GLY A 329 25.23 -1.91 8.25
C GLY A 329 23.96 -1.56 7.47
N LYS A 330 23.83 -2.03 6.21
CA LYS A 330 22.74 -1.69 5.30
C LYS A 330 22.09 -2.91 4.69
N LEU A 331 20.78 -2.84 4.50
CA LEU A 331 20.00 -3.83 3.75
C LEU A 331 19.33 -3.15 2.56
N GLU A 332 19.77 -3.50 1.38
CA GLU A 332 19.11 -3.08 0.15
C GLU A 332 17.92 -4.01 -0.16
N LEU A 333 16.74 -3.42 -0.31
CA LEU A 333 15.50 -4.10 -0.67
C LEU A 333 15.25 -4.01 -2.17
N VAL A 334 14.47 -4.95 -2.68
CA VAL A 334 14.04 -4.92 -4.09
C VAL A 334 13.23 -3.64 -4.33
N GLY A 335 13.51 -2.96 -5.44
CA GLY A 335 12.95 -1.63 -5.73
C GLY A 335 13.84 -0.47 -5.26
N GLY A 336 15.01 -0.76 -4.65
CA GLY A 336 16.05 0.23 -4.36
C GLY A 336 15.90 0.96 -3.01
N LYS A 337 14.97 0.52 -2.13
CA LYS A 337 14.93 1.05 -0.77
C LYS A 337 16.06 0.46 0.06
N VAL A 338 16.78 1.31 0.78
CA VAL A 338 17.87 0.89 1.68
C VAL A 338 17.45 1.09 3.13
N LEU A 339 17.62 0.06 3.96
CA LEU A 339 17.39 0.11 5.40
C LEU A 339 18.72 0.11 6.14
N ASP A 340 18.88 1.03 7.07
CA ASP A 340 20.01 1.02 8.00
C ASP A 340 19.79 0.01 9.14
N LYS A 341 20.86 -0.52 9.68
CA LYS A 341 20.83 -1.55 10.73
C LYS A 341 20.01 -1.13 11.96
N GLU A 342 20.09 0.15 12.32
CA GLU A 342 19.40 0.74 13.48
C GLU A 342 17.86 0.70 13.33
N GLN A 343 17.35 0.60 12.12
CA GLN A 343 15.92 0.52 11.83
C GLN A 343 15.35 -0.89 12.02
N ILE A 344 16.21 -1.91 12.00
CA ILE A 344 15.82 -3.31 12.10
C ILE A 344 16.01 -3.79 13.52
N GLN A 345 14.95 -3.76 14.31
CA GLN A 345 14.98 -4.28 15.69
C GLN A 345 15.36 -5.75 15.71
N ASN A 346 16.38 -6.12 16.53
CA ASN A 346 16.85 -7.48 16.69
C ASN A 346 17.02 -8.22 15.35
N PRO A 347 17.96 -7.79 14.50
CA PRO A 347 18.17 -8.41 13.20
C PRO A 347 18.68 -9.84 13.36
N THR A 348 18.16 -10.75 12.54
CA THR A 348 18.62 -12.13 12.40
C THR A 348 18.70 -12.48 10.91
N PRO A 349 19.48 -13.48 10.48
CA PRO A 349 19.57 -13.89 9.08
C PRO A 349 18.19 -14.11 8.45
N ASN A 350 17.31 -14.83 9.14
CA ASN A 350 15.95 -15.12 8.64
C ASN A 350 15.07 -13.85 8.56
N LYS A 351 15.22 -12.92 9.50
CA LYS A 351 14.48 -11.65 9.47
C LYS A 351 14.92 -10.80 8.27
N ILE A 352 16.21 -10.74 8.00
CA ILE A 352 16.76 -10.03 6.84
C ILE A 352 16.26 -10.66 5.54
N LEU A 353 16.30 -12.00 5.43
CA LEU A 353 15.71 -12.72 4.28
C LEU A 353 14.23 -12.38 4.09
N ASN A 354 13.43 -12.39 5.16
CA ASN A 354 12.02 -12.07 5.09
C ASN A 354 11.76 -10.64 4.56
N TYR A 355 12.62 -9.68 4.90
CA TYR A 355 12.51 -8.33 4.38
C TYR A 355 12.77 -8.29 2.88
N VAL A 356 13.78 -9.01 2.39
CA VAL A 356 14.09 -9.12 0.96
C VAL A 356 12.94 -9.80 0.21
N ILE A 357 12.43 -10.93 0.70
CA ILE A 357 11.31 -11.64 0.04
C ILE A 357 10.05 -10.77 -0.01
N GLN A 358 9.68 -10.10 1.09
CA GLN A 358 8.48 -9.26 1.12
C GLN A 358 8.62 -8.02 0.23
N SER A 359 9.80 -7.43 0.13
CA SER A 359 10.03 -6.33 -0.79
C SER A 359 9.98 -6.78 -2.26
N ALA A 360 10.52 -7.96 -2.56
CA ALA A 360 10.43 -8.56 -3.90
C ALA A 360 8.98 -8.88 -4.30
N GLU A 361 8.19 -9.42 -3.37
CA GLU A 361 6.74 -9.62 -3.53
C GLU A 361 6.05 -8.31 -3.89
N THR A 362 6.24 -7.27 -3.06
CA THR A 362 5.59 -5.97 -3.26
C THR A 362 5.99 -5.34 -4.58
N HIS A 363 7.29 -5.27 -4.88
CA HIS A 363 7.77 -4.69 -6.12
C HIS A 363 7.19 -5.38 -7.35
N ASN A 364 7.23 -6.71 -7.38
CA ASN A 364 6.69 -7.51 -8.48
C ASN A 364 5.17 -7.30 -8.63
N ASN A 365 4.43 -7.31 -7.52
CA ASN A 365 2.98 -7.12 -7.52
C ASN A 365 2.58 -5.75 -8.07
N VAL A 366 3.24 -4.70 -7.62
CA VAL A 366 2.92 -3.33 -8.05
C VAL A 366 3.19 -3.15 -9.55
N ILE A 367 4.32 -3.68 -10.05
CA ILE A 367 4.65 -3.60 -11.48
C ILE A 367 3.62 -4.37 -12.32
N SER A 368 3.24 -5.58 -11.92
CA SER A 368 2.29 -6.39 -12.69
C SER A 368 0.86 -5.88 -12.59
N VAL A 369 0.39 -5.49 -11.39
CA VAL A 369 -0.98 -4.98 -11.24
C VAL A 369 -1.16 -3.60 -11.85
N LYS A 370 -0.11 -2.77 -11.93
CA LYS A 370 -0.14 -1.51 -12.69
C LYS A 370 -0.57 -1.75 -14.13
N GLN A 371 0.02 -2.75 -14.80
CA GLN A 371 -0.35 -3.12 -16.17
C GLN A 371 -1.80 -3.63 -16.27
N VAL A 372 -2.28 -4.35 -15.25
CA VAL A 372 -3.68 -4.79 -15.18
C VAL A 372 -4.61 -3.58 -15.04
N ILE A 373 -4.29 -2.63 -14.18
CA ILE A 373 -5.09 -1.41 -13.97
C ILE A 373 -5.14 -0.58 -15.26
N GLU A 374 -4.01 -0.38 -15.93
CA GLU A 374 -3.92 0.31 -17.22
C GLU A 374 -4.75 -0.40 -18.30
N TYR A 375 -4.67 -1.73 -18.38
CA TYR A 375 -5.48 -2.53 -19.31
C TYR A 375 -6.99 -2.44 -19.01
N LEU A 376 -7.38 -2.25 -17.75
CA LEU A 376 -8.78 -2.14 -17.33
C LEU A 376 -9.31 -0.70 -17.29
N GLU A 377 -8.55 0.30 -17.74
CA GLU A 377 -8.93 1.71 -17.62
C GLU A 377 -10.29 1.99 -18.30
N ASP A 378 -10.47 1.50 -19.53
CA ASP A 378 -11.67 1.66 -20.35
C ASP A 378 -12.74 0.58 -20.13
N LYS A 379 -12.56 -0.34 -19.19
CA LYS A 379 -13.44 -1.48 -18.92
C LYS A 379 -14.26 -1.27 -17.64
N GLN A 380 -15.35 -2.04 -17.53
CA GLN A 380 -16.17 -2.04 -16.31
C GLN A 380 -15.52 -2.85 -15.18
N SER A 381 -14.83 -3.94 -15.53
CA SER A 381 -14.05 -4.74 -14.57
C SER A 381 -12.94 -3.93 -13.93
N LYS A 382 -12.75 -4.05 -12.61
CA LYS A 382 -11.75 -3.29 -11.86
C LYS A 382 -11.01 -4.16 -10.85
N VAL A 383 -9.74 -3.79 -10.57
CA VAL A 383 -8.99 -4.32 -9.42
C VAL A 383 -9.48 -3.60 -8.17
N ILE A 384 -10.03 -4.32 -7.21
CA ILE A 384 -10.70 -3.72 -6.05
C ILE A 384 -10.04 -4.04 -4.71
N LEU A 385 -9.18 -5.07 -4.66
CA LEU A 385 -8.51 -5.47 -3.42
C LEU A 385 -7.17 -6.13 -3.74
N TYR A 386 -6.20 -5.87 -2.87
CA TYR A 386 -4.89 -6.50 -2.79
C TYR A 386 -4.71 -7.13 -1.41
N THR A 387 -4.34 -8.40 -1.37
CA THR A 387 -4.09 -9.14 -0.12
C THR A 387 -2.77 -9.93 -0.22
N TYR A 388 -1.65 -9.20 -0.34
CA TYR A 388 -0.29 -9.72 -0.44
C TYR A 388 -0.01 -10.54 -1.70
N ASP A 389 -0.38 -11.81 -1.69
CA ASP A 389 -0.17 -12.76 -2.78
C ASP A 389 -1.36 -12.87 -3.74
N SER A 390 -2.44 -12.10 -3.51
CA SER A 390 -3.60 -12.13 -4.38
C SER A 390 -4.20 -10.78 -4.72
N PHE A 391 -4.90 -10.73 -5.85
CA PHE A 391 -5.72 -9.61 -6.33
C PHE A 391 -7.15 -10.05 -6.54
N LEU A 392 -8.10 -9.26 -6.06
CA LEU A 392 -9.52 -9.46 -6.30
C LEU A 392 -9.99 -8.50 -7.39
N ILE A 393 -10.62 -9.06 -8.41
CA ILE A 393 -11.21 -8.35 -9.53
C ILE A 393 -12.72 -8.37 -9.39
N ASP A 394 -13.35 -7.22 -9.47
CA ASP A 394 -14.79 -7.08 -9.69
C ASP A 394 -15.05 -7.15 -11.18
N TYR A 395 -15.49 -8.31 -11.67
CA TYR A 395 -15.61 -8.62 -13.08
C TYR A 395 -17.00 -8.31 -13.61
N ALA A 396 -17.05 -7.61 -14.75
CA ALA A 396 -18.25 -7.41 -15.54
C ALA A 396 -18.26 -8.35 -16.74
N VAL A 397 -19.37 -9.08 -16.93
CA VAL A 397 -19.56 -10.03 -18.04
C VAL A 397 -19.47 -9.33 -19.39
N GLU A 398 -19.86 -8.07 -19.46
CA GLU A 398 -19.82 -7.24 -20.68
C GLU A 398 -18.41 -7.07 -21.23
N ASP A 399 -17.39 -7.10 -20.40
CA ASP A 399 -15.98 -7.02 -20.83
C ASP A 399 -15.49 -8.32 -21.52
N GLY A 400 -16.25 -9.41 -21.40
CA GLY A 400 -15.96 -10.69 -22.04
C GLY A 400 -14.85 -11.50 -21.35
N LYS A 401 -14.82 -12.82 -21.65
CA LYS A 401 -13.87 -13.76 -20.97
C LYS A 401 -12.40 -13.55 -21.32
N GLU A 402 -12.12 -12.93 -22.46
CA GLU A 402 -10.72 -12.65 -22.87
C GLU A 402 -10.01 -11.70 -21.89
N VAL A 403 -10.76 -10.81 -21.23
CA VAL A 403 -10.22 -9.94 -20.17
C VAL A 403 -9.54 -10.74 -19.06
N LEU A 404 -10.15 -11.84 -18.63
CA LEU A 404 -9.59 -12.67 -17.56
C LEU A 404 -8.30 -13.37 -17.98
N LYS A 405 -8.18 -13.76 -19.26
CA LYS A 405 -6.96 -14.35 -19.79
C LYS A 405 -5.84 -13.32 -19.86
N GLU A 406 -6.14 -12.11 -20.31
CA GLU A 406 -5.15 -11.04 -20.38
C GLU A 406 -4.71 -10.59 -18.99
N ILE A 407 -5.62 -10.44 -18.02
CA ILE A 407 -5.26 -10.18 -16.61
C ILE A 407 -4.28 -11.23 -16.10
N LYS A 408 -4.59 -12.52 -16.31
CA LYS A 408 -3.69 -13.62 -15.88
C LYS A 408 -2.31 -13.50 -16.52
N LYS A 409 -2.25 -13.25 -17.83
CA LYS A 409 -1.00 -13.09 -18.58
C LYS A 409 -0.16 -11.91 -18.06
N LEU A 410 -0.80 -10.76 -17.78
CA LEU A 410 -0.14 -9.56 -17.23
C LEU A 410 0.41 -9.83 -15.82
N LEU A 411 -0.33 -10.53 -14.98
CA LEU A 411 0.15 -10.92 -13.64
C LEU A 411 1.28 -11.96 -13.70
N GLU A 412 1.29 -12.84 -14.70
CA GLU A 412 2.34 -13.85 -14.89
C GLU A 412 3.58 -13.33 -15.65
N ILE A 413 3.63 -12.04 -16.00
CA ILE A 413 4.71 -11.46 -16.85
C ILE A 413 6.12 -11.74 -16.32
N ASN A 414 6.26 -11.84 -15.00
CA ASN A 414 7.51 -12.16 -14.34
C ASN A 414 7.72 -13.68 -14.15
N GLY A 415 6.90 -14.52 -14.79
CA GLY A 415 7.03 -15.98 -14.78
C GLY A 415 6.56 -16.65 -13.49
N TYR A 416 5.87 -15.92 -12.59
CA TYR A 416 5.18 -16.50 -11.44
C TYR A 416 3.86 -17.12 -11.86
N VAL A 417 3.47 -18.20 -11.21
CA VAL A 417 2.25 -18.95 -11.56
C VAL A 417 1.05 -18.41 -10.78
N ILE A 418 -0.05 -18.15 -11.50
CA ILE A 418 -1.31 -17.66 -10.94
C ILE A 418 -2.36 -18.77 -10.93
N LYS A 419 -3.00 -18.96 -9.78
CA LYS A 419 -4.26 -19.69 -9.61
C LYS A 419 -5.42 -18.72 -9.68
N VAL A 420 -6.52 -19.14 -10.27
CA VAL A 420 -7.73 -18.32 -10.41
C VAL A 420 -8.88 -18.98 -9.69
N ALA A 421 -9.56 -18.21 -8.86
CA ALA A 421 -10.82 -18.61 -8.23
C ALA A 421 -11.91 -17.58 -8.54
N TYR A 422 -13.17 -17.98 -8.55
CA TYR A 422 -14.29 -17.08 -8.83
C TYR A 422 -15.51 -17.39 -7.98
N GLY A 423 -16.35 -16.40 -7.75
CA GLY A 423 -17.56 -16.60 -6.97
C GLY A 423 -18.46 -15.36 -6.86
N PRO A 424 -19.69 -15.54 -6.40
CA PRO A 424 -20.66 -14.45 -6.24
C PRO A 424 -20.41 -13.56 -5.00
N ASN A 425 -19.50 -13.95 -4.13
CA ASN A 425 -19.03 -13.18 -2.98
C ASN A 425 -17.63 -13.64 -2.57
N TYR A 426 -16.98 -12.90 -1.68
CA TYR A 426 -15.60 -13.17 -1.30
C TYR A 426 -15.39 -14.46 -0.48
N ASN A 427 -16.45 -15.03 0.11
CA ASN A 427 -16.39 -16.30 0.86
C ASN A 427 -16.59 -17.54 -0.03
N SER A 428 -17.23 -17.39 -1.17
CA SER A 428 -17.68 -18.51 -2.02
C SER A 428 -16.82 -18.70 -3.26
N LEU A 429 -15.56 -18.30 -3.20
CA LEU A 429 -14.62 -18.46 -4.31
C LEU A 429 -14.27 -19.92 -4.54
N LYS A 430 -14.35 -20.39 -5.80
CA LYS A 430 -14.03 -21.74 -6.24
C LYS A 430 -12.94 -21.70 -7.30
N ASN A 431 -11.95 -22.58 -7.19
CA ASN A 431 -10.89 -22.70 -8.21
C ASN A 431 -11.48 -23.08 -9.58
N THR A 432 -10.87 -22.49 -10.63
CA THR A 432 -11.21 -22.79 -12.02
C THR A 432 -10.63 -24.11 -12.47
#